data_9b8ed04767351a676d02aa6eb9b6e943
#
_entry.id   9b8ed04767351a676d02aa6eb9b6e943
#
_cell.length_a   1.000
_cell.length_b   1.000
_cell.length_c   1.000
_cell.angle_alpha   90.00
_cell.angle_beta   90.00
_cell.angle_gamma   90.00
#
_symmetry.space_group_name_H-M   'P 1'
#
loop_
_entity.id
_entity.type
_entity.pdbx_description
1 polymer ?
#
loop_
_entity_poly.entity_id
_entity_poly.type
_entity_poly.pdbx_seq_one_letter_code
_entity_poly.pdbx_strand_id
1 'polypeptide(L)'
;MEDVARAAGVSAITVSRALNAPNKLSPATLRAVRAAIERLRYVPNLTAGSLASNRSRTVAVIVPTVNSSIFSDTIDGLAQALASHRYQLLLGQTNYRLEEESALVQAFLGRRVDGLVLTGVNHARGVRSSILRAGIPVVETWDLSDRPIHMLVGFSNHAAGFAAGRYLLDKGHTRLGYIGGTDDRSVARLAGFREAAREAVAGEVVSAQLAVPSSPADAGEALAGLMDAAAPPRAIFCSNDMLAAGALFECARRRIVVPRDLAIMGFADLPIAASIEPRLTSMQVRASEMGLRAGQMLLAHLEGEAAHERIANLGFAVVERDSA
;
A
#
# COMPACT_ATOMS: atom_id res chain seq x y z
N MET A 1 25.15 -27.81 -6.00
CA MET A 1 26.44 -27.11 -5.71
C MET A 1 27.63 -27.99 -5.94
N GLU A 2 27.60 -29.27 -5.51
CA GLU A 2 28.69 -30.26 -5.71
C GLU A 2 29.02 -30.50 -7.18
N ASP A 3 28.00 -30.59 -8.06
CA ASP A 3 28.23 -30.78 -9.50
C ASP A 3 28.93 -29.59 -10.14
N VAL A 4 28.58 -28.35 -9.72
CA VAL A 4 29.28 -27.13 -10.15
C VAL A 4 30.73 -27.14 -9.65
N ALA A 5 30.95 -27.52 -8.41
CA ALA A 5 32.29 -27.64 -7.83
C ALA A 5 33.18 -28.64 -8.62
N ARG A 6 32.64 -29.82 -8.90
CA ARG A 6 33.29 -30.85 -9.72
C ARG A 6 33.59 -30.35 -11.14
N ALA A 7 32.62 -29.68 -11.78
CA ALA A 7 32.74 -29.17 -13.12
C ALA A 7 33.72 -27.97 -13.26
N ALA A 8 33.92 -27.22 -12.19
CA ALA A 8 34.85 -26.09 -12.14
C ALA A 8 36.21 -26.45 -11.54
N GLY A 9 36.42 -27.68 -11.07
CA GLY A 9 37.64 -28.14 -10.43
C GLY A 9 37.96 -27.46 -9.10
N VAL A 10 36.93 -27.12 -8.32
CA VAL A 10 37.05 -26.40 -7.05
C VAL A 10 36.21 -27.05 -5.95
N SER A 11 36.36 -26.59 -4.72
CA SER A 11 35.52 -27.06 -3.61
C SER A 11 34.11 -26.39 -3.63
N ALA A 12 33.12 -27.06 -3.00
CA ALA A 12 31.77 -26.49 -2.83
C ALA A 12 31.81 -25.15 -2.06
N ILE A 13 32.75 -24.98 -1.13
CA ILE A 13 32.96 -23.70 -0.41
C ILE A 13 33.41 -22.60 -1.38
N THR A 14 34.27 -22.95 -2.36
CA THR A 14 34.71 -21.99 -3.39
C THR A 14 33.56 -21.56 -4.29
N VAL A 15 32.66 -22.49 -4.66
CA VAL A 15 31.44 -22.18 -5.41
C VAL A 15 30.54 -21.24 -4.59
N SER A 16 30.34 -21.54 -3.30
CA SER A 16 29.56 -20.66 -2.40
C SER A 16 30.19 -19.27 -2.29
N ARG A 17 31.52 -19.16 -2.21
CA ARG A 17 32.24 -17.88 -2.21
C ARG A 17 32.05 -17.12 -3.55
N ALA A 18 32.09 -17.83 -4.69
CA ALA A 18 31.90 -17.23 -6.00
C ALA A 18 30.51 -16.56 -6.14
N LEU A 19 29.50 -17.15 -5.48
CA LEU A 19 28.14 -16.63 -5.46
C LEU A 19 27.95 -15.45 -4.48
N ASN A 20 28.55 -15.56 -3.28
CA ASN A 20 28.24 -14.66 -2.16
C ASN A 20 29.33 -13.59 -1.88
N ALA A 21 30.56 -13.83 -2.26
CA ALA A 21 31.71 -12.96 -2.01
C ALA A 21 32.75 -13.06 -3.17
N PRO A 22 32.36 -12.71 -4.41
CA PRO A 22 33.20 -12.90 -5.60
C PRO A 22 34.53 -12.18 -5.52
N ASN A 23 34.60 -11.06 -4.80
CA ASN A 23 35.80 -10.26 -4.57
C ASN A 23 36.89 -10.99 -3.73
N LYS A 24 36.53 -12.09 -3.06
CA LYS A 24 37.45 -12.93 -2.28
C LYS A 24 38.09 -14.04 -3.10
N LEU A 25 37.84 -14.10 -4.41
CA LEU A 25 38.38 -15.13 -5.32
C LEU A 25 39.22 -14.52 -6.42
N SER A 26 40.16 -15.32 -6.96
CA SER A 26 40.92 -14.92 -8.14
C SER A 26 39.99 -14.80 -9.35
N PRO A 27 40.27 -13.86 -10.30
CA PRO A 27 39.49 -13.73 -11.53
C PRO A 27 39.38 -15.04 -12.34
N ALA A 28 40.42 -15.86 -12.33
CA ALA A 28 40.45 -17.15 -13.01
C ALA A 28 39.45 -18.14 -12.39
N THR A 29 39.48 -18.28 -11.06
CA THR A 29 38.54 -19.13 -10.31
C THR A 29 37.10 -18.70 -10.50
N LEU A 30 36.84 -17.38 -10.45
CA LEU A 30 35.50 -16.83 -10.64
C LEU A 30 34.94 -17.14 -12.04
N ARG A 31 35.79 -17.01 -13.09
CA ARG A 31 35.39 -17.38 -14.47
C ARG A 31 35.09 -18.86 -14.59
N ALA A 32 35.92 -19.75 -14.04
CA ALA A 32 35.68 -21.18 -14.10
C ALA A 32 34.38 -21.59 -13.44
N VAL A 33 34.07 -21.02 -12.27
CA VAL A 33 32.83 -21.31 -11.55
C VAL A 33 31.60 -20.77 -12.32
N ARG A 34 31.67 -19.56 -12.86
CA ARG A 34 30.58 -18.99 -13.68
C ARG A 34 30.29 -19.82 -14.92
N ALA A 35 31.32 -20.22 -15.66
CA ALA A 35 31.17 -21.10 -16.82
C ALA A 35 30.55 -22.47 -16.46
N ALA A 36 30.90 -23.03 -15.31
CA ALA A 36 30.30 -24.27 -14.83
C ALA A 36 28.80 -24.07 -14.45
N ILE A 37 28.46 -22.96 -13.81
CA ILE A 37 27.06 -22.59 -13.47
C ILE A 37 26.24 -22.50 -14.75
N GLU A 38 26.70 -21.76 -15.75
CA GLU A 38 26.01 -21.58 -17.04
C GLU A 38 25.85 -22.91 -17.78
N ARG A 39 26.92 -23.69 -17.90
CA ARG A 39 26.89 -25.01 -18.58
C ARG A 39 25.93 -25.98 -17.95
N LEU A 40 25.86 -26.00 -16.61
CA LEU A 40 24.99 -26.90 -15.84
C LEU A 40 23.60 -26.29 -15.60
N ARG A 41 23.34 -25.05 -16.06
CA ARG A 41 22.11 -24.29 -15.76
C ARG A 41 21.77 -24.35 -14.27
N TYR A 42 22.80 -24.26 -13.44
CA TYR A 42 22.64 -24.41 -11.99
C TYR A 42 21.97 -23.17 -11.40
N VAL A 43 20.83 -23.37 -10.75
CA VAL A 43 20.17 -22.35 -9.94
C VAL A 43 20.53 -22.57 -8.49
N PRO A 44 21.16 -21.60 -7.80
CA PRO A 44 21.45 -21.70 -6.39
C PRO A 44 20.20 -21.93 -5.55
N ASN A 45 20.23 -22.90 -4.65
CA ASN A 45 19.18 -23.06 -3.66
C ASN A 45 19.36 -21.99 -2.57
N LEU A 46 18.56 -20.93 -2.63
CA LEU A 46 18.61 -19.83 -1.69
C LEU A 46 18.25 -20.26 -0.26
N THR A 47 17.39 -21.27 -0.11
CA THR A 47 17.01 -21.82 1.20
C THR A 47 18.22 -22.43 1.94
N ALA A 48 19.12 -23.11 1.23
CA ALA A 48 20.35 -23.63 1.83
C ALA A 48 21.33 -22.51 2.22
N GLY A 49 21.34 -21.42 1.46
CA GLY A 49 22.16 -20.23 1.75
C GLY A 49 21.64 -19.44 2.95
N SER A 50 20.33 -19.36 3.11
CA SER A 50 19.66 -18.64 4.22
C SER A 50 19.92 -19.31 5.58
N LEU A 51 20.03 -20.63 5.62
CA LEU A 51 20.40 -21.37 6.84
C LEU A 51 21.80 -21.00 7.35
N ALA A 52 22.75 -20.77 6.43
CA ALA A 52 24.13 -20.43 6.80
C ALA A 52 24.30 -18.94 7.17
N SER A 53 23.52 -18.04 6.56
CA SER A 53 23.60 -16.59 6.79
C SER A 53 22.58 -16.08 7.80
N ASN A 54 21.62 -16.89 8.20
CA ASN A 54 20.41 -16.52 8.96
C ASN A 54 19.62 -15.36 8.32
N ARG A 55 19.73 -15.20 6.98
CA ARG A 55 19.00 -14.17 6.18
C ARG A 55 18.42 -14.80 4.94
N SER A 56 17.11 -14.65 4.77
CA SER A 56 16.38 -15.12 3.59
C SER A 56 16.50 -14.20 2.39
N ARG A 57 16.89 -12.95 2.61
CA ARG A 57 16.82 -11.83 1.66
C ARG A 57 15.42 -11.66 1.05
N THR A 58 14.42 -11.88 1.86
CA THR A 58 13.01 -11.74 1.48
C THR A 58 12.31 -10.84 2.47
N VAL A 59 11.65 -9.83 1.96
CA VAL A 59 10.70 -8.98 2.70
C VAL A 59 9.30 -9.33 2.23
N ALA A 60 8.36 -9.52 3.14
CA ALA A 60 6.97 -9.72 2.76
C ALA A 60 6.17 -8.43 2.92
N VAL A 61 5.24 -8.19 1.99
CA VAL A 61 4.24 -7.13 2.06
C VAL A 61 2.84 -7.74 2.07
N ILE A 62 2.00 -7.29 2.98
CA ILE A 62 0.59 -7.69 3.06
C ILE A 62 -0.28 -6.50 2.74
N VAL A 63 -1.08 -6.64 1.67
CA VAL A 63 -2.02 -5.61 1.21
C VAL A 63 -3.45 -6.13 1.28
N PRO A 64 -4.45 -5.25 1.40
CA PRO A 64 -5.84 -5.67 1.39
C PRO A 64 -6.26 -6.29 0.07
N THR A 65 -5.83 -5.72 -1.06
CA THR A 65 -6.20 -6.21 -2.40
C THR A 65 -5.19 -5.78 -3.46
N VAL A 66 -5.00 -6.61 -4.47
CA VAL A 66 -4.26 -6.29 -5.70
C VAL A 66 -5.20 -5.89 -6.85
N ASN A 67 -6.50 -6.06 -6.68
CA ASN A 67 -7.49 -5.70 -7.69
C ASN A 67 -7.72 -4.19 -7.79
N SER A 68 -7.24 -3.41 -6.82
CA SER A 68 -7.27 -1.96 -6.84
C SER A 68 -5.84 -1.42 -6.99
N SER A 69 -5.65 -0.48 -7.92
CA SER A 69 -4.35 0.17 -8.17
C SER A 69 -3.87 1.04 -6.99
N ILE A 70 -4.69 1.26 -5.98
CA ILE A 70 -4.37 2.16 -4.87
C ILE A 70 -3.09 1.78 -4.11
N PHE A 71 -2.75 0.48 -4.04
CA PHE A 71 -1.55 -0.01 -3.35
C PHE A 71 -0.36 -0.26 -4.29
N SER A 72 -0.57 -0.18 -5.62
CA SER A 72 0.45 -0.53 -6.63
C SER A 72 1.70 0.31 -6.50
N ASP A 73 1.57 1.63 -6.37
CA ASP A 73 2.70 2.54 -6.27
C ASP A 73 3.50 2.34 -4.98
N THR A 74 2.81 1.96 -3.88
CA THR A 74 3.50 1.61 -2.63
C THR A 74 4.33 0.33 -2.78
N ILE A 75 3.77 -0.68 -3.46
CA ILE A 75 4.47 -1.94 -3.74
C ILE A 75 5.68 -1.67 -4.64
N ASP A 76 5.54 -0.83 -5.68
CA ASP A 76 6.62 -0.47 -6.60
C ASP A 76 7.73 0.30 -5.88
N GLY A 77 7.40 1.33 -5.10
CA GLY A 77 8.37 2.08 -4.30
C GLY A 77 9.13 1.17 -3.30
N LEU A 78 8.43 0.23 -2.66
CA LEU A 78 9.04 -0.76 -1.78
C LEU A 78 9.99 -1.69 -2.55
N ALA A 79 9.56 -2.21 -3.70
CA ALA A 79 10.38 -3.07 -4.55
C ALA A 79 11.64 -2.34 -5.03
N GLN A 80 11.54 -1.07 -5.40
CA GLN A 80 12.67 -0.23 -5.79
C GLN A 80 13.70 -0.08 -4.66
N ALA A 81 13.26 0.19 -3.43
CA ALA A 81 14.15 0.27 -2.28
C ALA A 81 14.90 -1.06 -2.03
N LEU A 82 14.17 -2.18 -2.10
CA LEU A 82 14.70 -3.50 -1.80
C LEU A 82 15.66 -4.04 -2.86
N ALA A 83 15.44 -3.70 -4.14
CA ALA A 83 16.23 -4.21 -5.27
C ALA A 83 17.72 -3.87 -5.16
N SER A 84 18.08 -2.67 -4.70
CA SER A 84 19.46 -2.22 -4.52
C SER A 84 20.24 -3.07 -3.51
N HIS A 85 19.55 -3.71 -2.57
CA HIS A 85 20.12 -4.59 -1.52
C HIS A 85 19.87 -6.08 -1.80
N ARG A 86 19.41 -6.43 -3.01
CA ARG A 86 19.13 -7.81 -3.45
C ARG A 86 18.09 -8.54 -2.58
N TYR A 87 17.14 -7.80 -2.02
CA TYR A 87 15.98 -8.39 -1.37
C TYR A 87 14.89 -8.70 -2.39
N GLN A 88 14.20 -9.81 -2.18
CA GLN A 88 13.01 -10.20 -2.95
C GLN A 88 11.75 -9.76 -2.18
N LEU A 89 10.72 -9.35 -2.92
CA LEU A 89 9.44 -9.02 -2.35
C LEU A 89 8.49 -10.22 -2.45
N LEU A 90 7.89 -10.60 -1.32
CA LEU A 90 6.83 -11.60 -1.25
C LEU A 90 5.51 -10.91 -0.94
N LEU A 91 4.51 -11.05 -1.81
CA LEU A 91 3.22 -10.38 -1.69
C LEU A 91 2.16 -11.32 -1.11
N GLY A 92 1.41 -10.85 -0.11
CA GLY A 92 0.21 -11.47 0.42
C GLY A 92 -1.01 -10.53 0.30
N GLN A 93 -2.19 -11.12 0.08
CA GLN A 93 -3.44 -10.39 -0.03
C GLN A 93 -4.45 -10.90 1.00
N THR A 94 -5.09 -9.99 1.74
CA THR A 94 -6.05 -10.35 2.80
C THR A 94 -7.50 -10.30 2.36
N ASN A 95 -7.83 -9.65 1.25
CA ASN A 95 -9.22 -9.32 0.87
C ASN A 95 -9.99 -8.59 1.98
N TYR A 96 -9.31 -7.71 2.73
CA TYR A 96 -9.85 -6.99 3.90
C TYR A 96 -10.28 -7.88 5.06
N ARG A 97 -9.83 -9.15 5.12
CA ARG A 97 -10.18 -10.09 6.18
C ARG A 97 -9.04 -10.23 7.18
N LEU A 98 -9.31 -9.96 8.45
CA LEU A 98 -8.32 -10.04 9.53
C LEU A 98 -7.79 -11.46 9.76
N GLU A 99 -8.63 -12.48 9.54
CA GLU A 99 -8.23 -13.89 9.64
C GLU A 99 -7.15 -14.25 8.61
N GLU A 100 -7.30 -13.75 7.39
CA GLU A 100 -6.32 -13.94 6.30
C GLU A 100 -5.00 -13.23 6.63
N GLU A 101 -5.05 -12.03 7.24
CA GLU A 101 -3.84 -11.34 7.70
C GLU A 101 -3.05 -12.22 8.68
N SER A 102 -3.73 -12.77 9.68
CA SER A 102 -3.10 -13.64 10.67
C SER A 102 -2.46 -14.88 10.03
N ALA A 103 -3.18 -15.52 9.10
CA ALA A 103 -2.67 -16.69 8.38
C ALA A 103 -1.44 -16.35 7.52
N LEU A 104 -1.45 -15.22 6.79
CA LEU A 104 -0.34 -14.75 5.99
C LEU A 104 0.89 -14.42 6.85
N VAL A 105 0.68 -13.70 7.96
CA VAL A 105 1.78 -13.38 8.88
C VAL A 105 2.44 -14.68 9.39
N GLN A 106 1.66 -15.67 9.82
CA GLN A 106 2.21 -16.95 10.27
C GLN A 106 2.97 -17.69 9.14
N ALA A 107 2.41 -17.70 7.93
CA ALA A 107 3.04 -18.33 6.76
C ALA A 107 4.37 -17.65 6.41
N PHE A 108 4.44 -16.31 6.46
CA PHE A 108 5.66 -15.56 6.16
C PHE A 108 6.71 -15.70 7.26
N LEU A 109 6.31 -15.67 8.52
CA LEU A 109 7.21 -15.97 9.63
C LEU A 109 7.78 -17.41 9.53
N GLY A 110 6.94 -18.37 9.15
CA GLY A 110 7.37 -19.75 8.89
C GLY A 110 8.36 -19.87 7.71
N ARG A 111 8.30 -18.97 6.73
CA ARG A 111 9.27 -18.85 5.63
C ARG A 111 10.53 -18.06 6.01
N ARG A 112 10.62 -17.58 7.26
CA ARG A 112 11.74 -16.80 7.78
C ARG A 112 12.03 -15.54 6.95
N VAL A 113 11.00 -14.79 6.58
CA VAL A 113 11.21 -13.48 5.96
C VAL A 113 12.01 -12.58 6.90
N ASP A 114 12.85 -11.71 6.35
CA ASP A 114 13.72 -10.83 7.13
C ASP A 114 12.99 -9.59 7.63
N GLY A 115 11.83 -9.25 7.04
CA GLY A 115 10.99 -8.12 7.44
C GLY A 115 9.60 -8.20 6.86
N LEU A 116 8.68 -7.40 7.42
CA LEU A 116 7.29 -7.31 7.00
C LEU A 116 6.90 -5.84 6.72
N VAL A 117 6.04 -5.65 5.72
CA VAL A 117 5.29 -4.41 5.51
C VAL A 117 3.81 -4.74 5.60
N LEU A 118 3.08 -4.03 6.46
CA LEU A 118 1.65 -4.22 6.69
C LEU A 118 0.88 -2.98 6.26
N THR A 119 -0.33 -3.15 5.74
CA THR A 119 -1.19 -2.04 5.35
C THR A 119 -2.23 -1.77 6.42
N GLY A 120 -2.20 -0.58 7.01
CA GLY A 120 -3.03 -0.19 8.16
C GLY A 120 -2.32 -0.38 9.48
N VAL A 121 -3.01 -0.01 10.56
CA VAL A 121 -2.50 -0.05 11.95
C VAL A 121 -3.38 -0.92 12.86
N ASN A 122 -4.54 -1.35 12.37
CA ASN A 122 -5.45 -2.29 13.06
C ASN A 122 -5.21 -3.69 12.51
N HIS A 123 -4.75 -4.57 13.37
CA HIS A 123 -4.34 -5.92 13.01
C HIS A 123 -5.16 -6.98 13.73
N ALA A 124 -5.23 -8.19 13.15
CA ALA A 124 -5.85 -9.32 13.78
C ALA A 124 -5.23 -9.62 15.16
N ARG A 125 -6.07 -10.14 16.06
CA ARG A 125 -5.61 -10.52 17.40
C ARG A 125 -4.44 -11.51 17.31
N GLY A 126 -3.36 -11.19 18.00
CA GLY A 126 -2.16 -12.04 18.04
C GLY A 126 -1.10 -11.71 16.98
N VAL A 127 -1.41 -10.97 15.91
CA VAL A 127 -0.44 -10.57 14.88
C VAL A 127 0.73 -9.81 15.52
N ARG A 128 0.44 -8.73 16.27
CA ARG A 128 1.46 -7.95 16.98
C ARG A 128 2.38 -8.84 17.84
N SER A 129 1.80 -9.71 18.65
CA SER A 129 2.60 -10.59 19.54
C SER A 129 3.42 -11.62 18.77
N SER A 130 2.94 -12.11 17.64
CA SER A 130 3.69 -13.06 16.79
C SER A 130 4.89 -12.39 16.14
N ILE A 131 4.74 -11.18 15.61
CA ILE A 131 5.83 -10.41 15.02
C ILE A 131 6.89 -10.06 16.07
N LEU A 132 6.47 -9.56 17.23
CA LEU A 132 7.39 -9.22 18.33
C LEU A 132 8.20 -10.44 18.82
N ARG A 133 7.55 -11.62 18.91
CA ARG A 133 8.26 -12.87 19.26
C ARG A 133 9.25 -13.34 18.20
N ALA A 134 8.90 -13.10 16.92
CA ALA A 134 9.79 -13.45 15.82
C ALA A 134 11.04 -12.55 15.74
N GLY A 135 10.97 -11.35 16.33
CA GLY A 135 12.10 -10.41 16.38
C GLY A 135 12.48 -9.81 15.03
N ILE A 136 11.57 -9.82 14.05
CA ILE A 136 11.81 -9.21 12.74
C ILE A 136 11.24 -7.80 12.69
N PRO A 137 11.87 -6.89 11.91
CA PRO A 137 11.35 -5.54 11.71
C PRO A 137 10.04 -5.56 10.93
N VAL A 138 9.14 -4.64 11.30
CA VAL A 138 7.90 -4.40 10.56
C VAL A 138 7.71 -2.91 10.35
N VAL A 139 7.17 -2.54 9.18
CA VAL A 139 6.69 -1.19 8.88
C VAL A 139 5.20 -1.26 8.55
N GLU A 140 4.40 -0.53 9.31
CA GLU A 140 2.99 -0.29 9.03
C GLU A 140 2.87 0.89 8.06
N THR A 141 1.88 0.84 7.16
CA THR A 141 1.71 1.85 6.10
C THR A 141 0.24 2.26 5.95
N TRP A 142 -0.02 3.35 5.21
CA TRP A 142 -1.38 3.80 4.84
C TRP A 142 -2.27 4.32 5.98
N ASP A 143 -1.72 4.53 7.15
CA ASP A 143 -2.40 5.16 8.29
C ASP A 143 -1.39 5.79 9.23
N LEU A 144 -1.85 6.42 10.32
CA LEU A 144 -1.02 6.91 11.41
C LEU A 144 -1.46 6.34 12.75
N SER A 145 -0.46 6.03 13.58
CA SER A 145 -0.64 5.64 14.96
C SER A 145 0.57 6.13 15.77
N ASP A 146 0.34 6.55 17.01
CA ASP A 146 1.39 6.84 17.97
C ASP A 146 2.00 5.57 18.61
N ARG A 147 1.39 4.41 18.34
CA ARG A 147 1.77 3.09 18.89
C ARG A 147 1.95 2.01 17.83
N PRO A 148 2.78 2.25 16.81
CA PRO A 148 3.03 1.21 15.81
C PRO A 148 3.63 -0.05 16.44
N ILE A 149 3.55 -1.18 15.73
CA ILE A 149 4.22 -2.42 16.16
C ILE A 149 5.72 -2.17 16.31
N HIS A 150 6.35 -1.62 15.27
CA HIS A 150 7.76 -1.25 15.27
C HIS A 150 7.97 0.11 14.58
N MET A 151 7.79 0.21 13.28
CA MET A 151 7.94 1.44 12.48
C MET A 151 6.68 1.71 11.67
N LEU A 152 6.51 2.96 11.23
CA LEU A 152 5.33 3.36 10.48
C LEU A 152 5.67 4.46 9.46
N VAL A 153 5.10 4.35 8.26
CA VAL A 153 5.11 5.40 7.24
C VAL A 153 3.69 5.58 6.71
N GLY A 154 3.12 6.77 6.87
CA GLY A 154 1.73 6.95 6.44
C GLY A 154 1.24 8.38 6.53
N PHE A 155 -0.03 8.53 6.69
CA PHE A 155 -0.74 9.80 6.85
C PHE A 155 -2.04 9.56 7.62
N SER A 156 -2.64 10.62 8.19
CA SER A 156 -3.92 10.52 8.89
C SER A 156 -5.08 10.43 7.91
N ASN A 157 -5.76 9.28 7.86
CA ASN A 157 -7.00 9.13 7.07
C ASN A 157 -8.10 10.04 7.58
N HIS A 158 -8.22 10.23 8.89
CA HIS A 158 -9.18 11.16 9.48
C HIS A 158 -8.94 12.61 9.02
N ALA A 159 -7.68 13.08 9.13
CA ALA A 159 -7.33 14.44 8.70
C ALA A 159 -7.52 14.64 7.18
N ALA A 160 -7.26 13.61 6.36
CA ALA A 160 -7.51 13.66 4.93
C ALA A 160 -9.01 13.78 4.61
N GLY A 161 -9.86 13.04 5.32
CA GLY A 161 -11.32 13.18 5.22
C GLY A 161 -11.80 14.56 5.66
N PHE A 162 -11.28 15.09 6.76
CA PHE A 162 -11.56 16.43 7.23
C PHE A 162 -11.20 17.50 6.17
N ALA A 163 -9.99 17.41 5.61
CA ALA A 163 -9.53 18.33 4.58
C ALA A 163 -10.38 18.25 3.29
N ALA A 164 -10.83 17.05 2.89
CA ALA A 164 -11.74 16.90 1.76
C ALA A 164 -13.09 17.60 2.02
N GLY A 165 -13.63 17.48 3.24
CA GLY A 165 -14.86 18.16 3.65
C GLY A 165 -14.67 19.68 3.63
N ARG A 166 -13.59 20.18 4.22
CA ARG A 166 -13.27 21.62 4.19
C ARG A 166 -13.16 22.16 2.77
N TYR A 167 -12.44 21.44 1.89
CA TYR A 167 -12.30 21.84 0.48
C TYR A 167 -13.65 22.01 -0.21
N LEU A 168 -14.55 21.02 -0.09
CA LEU A 168 -15.88 21.11 -0.72
C LEU A 168 -16.76 22.20 -0.11
N LEU A 169 -16.67 22.43 1.19
CA LEU A 169 -17.37 23.52 1.89
C LEU A 169 -16.87 24.90 1.44
N ASP A 170 -15.56 25.05 1.31
CA ASP A 170 -14.92 26.30 0.85
C ASP A 170 -15.28 26.62 -0.62
N LYS A 171 -15.63 25.61 -1.42
CA LYS A 171 -16.23 25.75 -2.78
C LYS A 171 -17.74 26.10 -2.73
N GLY A 172 -18.33 26.21 -1.55
CA GLY A 172 -19.74 26.60 -1.37
C GLY A 172 -20.74 25.43 -1.32
N HIS A 173 -20.29 24.20 -1.28
CA HIS A 173 -21.18 23.04 -1.20
C HIS A 173 -21.60 22.78 0.25
N THR A 174 -22.91 22.87 0.54
CA THR A 174 -23.46 22.65 1.89
C THR A 174 -24.16 21.30 2.06
N ARG A 175 -24.52 20.62 0.98
CA ARG A 175 -25.13 19.28 0.98
C ARG A 175 -24.10 18.27 0.52
N LEU A 176 -23.47 17.62 1.49
CA LEU A 176 -22.35 16.73 1.26
C LEU A 176 -22.77 15.26 1.28
N GLY A 177 -22.15 14.47 0.41
CA GLY A 177 -22.29 13.02 0.35
C GLY A 177 -20.95 12.31 0.42
N TYR A 178 -20.98 11.04 0.81
CA TYR A 178 -19.81 10.18 0.86
C TYR A 178 -20.12 8.82 0.26
N ILE A 179 -19.21 8.30 -0.56
CA ILE A 179 -19.25 6.92 -1.06
C ILE A 179 -17.92 6.25 -0.71
N GLY A 180 -17.95 5.16 0.07
CA GLY A 180 -16.71 4.50 0.47
C GLY A 180 -16.91 3.14 1.08
N GLY A 181 -15.79 2.44 1.27
CA GLY A 181 -15.78 1.09 1.86
C GLY A 181 -16.07 1.07 3.35
N THR A 182 -16.31 -0.14 3.86
CA THR A 182 -16.49 -0.42 5.30
C THR A 182 -15.17 -0.69 6.02
N ASP A 183 -14.02 -0.58 5.35
CA ASP A 183 -12.71 -0.73 5.97
C ASP A 183 -12.34 0.46 6.86
N ASP A 184 -11.46 0.22 7.85
CA ASP A 184 -11.11 1.19 8.89
C ASP A 184 -10.63 2.53 8.34
N ARG A 185 -9.82 2.53 7.26
CA ARG A 185 -9.29 3.76 6.66
C ARG A 185 -10.40 4.56 5.98
N SER A 186 -11.33 3.88 5.31
CA SER A 186 -12.50 4.52 4.69
C SER A 186 -13.44 5.09 5.75
N VAL A 187 -13.65 4.36 6.85
CA VAL A 187 -14.44 4.82 8.00
C VAL A 187 -13.79 6.03 8.68
N ALA A 188 -12.47 6.02 8.84
CA ALA A 188 -11.73 7.16 9.40
C ALA A 188 -11.86 8.40 8.52
N ARG A 189 -11.77 8.27 7.17
CA ARG A 189 -12.01 9.37 6.24
C ARG A 189 -13.42 9.92 6.34
N LEU A 190 -14.44 9.05 6.42
CA LEU A 190 -15.82 9.48 6.63
C LEU A 190 -16.00 10.23 7.95
N ALA A 191 -15.35 9.78 9.02
CA ALA A 191 -15.42 10.44 10.33
C ALA A 191 -14.88 11.88 10.26
N GLY A 192 -13.71 12.08 9.66
CA GLY A 192 -13.13 13.42 9.45
C GLY A 192 -13.99 14.29 8.52
N PHE A 193 -14.54 13.71 7.45
CA PHE A 193 -15.42 14.41 6.52
C PHE A 193 -16.71 14.90 7.20
N ARG A 194 -17.30 14.09 8.07
CA ARG A 194 -18.45 14.46 8.90
C ARG A 194 -18.11 15.52 9.92
N GLU A 195 -16.91 15.49 10.48
CA GLU A 195 -16.43 16.50 11.43
C GLU A 195 -16.35 17.87 10.75
N ALA A 196 -15.76 17.96 9.56
CA ALA A 196 -15.71 19.21 8.79
C ALA A 196 -17.11 19.78 8.50
N ALA A 197 -18.07 18.91 8.11
CA ALA A 197 -19.45 19.32 7.88
C ALA A 197 -20.14 19.86 9.14
N ARG A 198 -19.89 19.23 10.30
CA ARG A 198 -20.44 19.67 11.59
C ARG A 198 -19.88 21.02 12.03
N GLU A 199 -18.59 21.23 11.88
CA GLU A 199 -17.95 22.52 12.24
C GLU A 199 -18.46 23.69 11.39
N ALA A 200 -18.77 23.43 10.12
CA ALA A 200 -19.32 24.44 9.22
C ALA A 200 -20.84 24.60 9.32
N VAL A 201 -21.50 23.87 10.22
CA VAL A 201 -22.97 23.85 10.34
C VAL A 201 -23.68 23.53 9.00
N ALA A 202 -23.04 22.68 8.17
CA ALA A 202 -23.47 22.32 6.83
C ALA A 202 -24.31 21.05 6.87
N GLY A 203 -25.29 20.88 7.61
CA GLY A 203 -26.19 19.73 7.61
C GLY A 203 -25.55 18.35 7.78
N GLU A 204 -26.35 17.29 7.73
CA GLU A 204 -25.89 15.92 7.86
C GLU A 204 -25.28 15.41 6.53
N VAL A 205 -24.13 14.71 6.62
CA VAL A 205 -23.51 14.03 5.48
C VAL A 205 -24.25 12.73 5.18
N VAL A 206 -24.92 12.66 4.04
CA VAL A 206 -25.47 11.40 3.54
C VAL A 206 -24.36 10.47 3.09
N SER A 207 -24.44 9.17 3.37
CA SER A 207 -23.34 8.26 3.05
C SER A 207 -23.84 6.90 2.57
N ALA A 208 -23.15 6.37 1.56
CA ALA A 208 -23.26 4.98 1.14
C ALA A 208 -21.96 4.25 1.50
N GLN A 209 -22.05 3.26 2.37
CA GLN A 209 -20.93 2.41 2.75
C GLN A 209 -21.02 1.08 2.01
N LEU A 210 -19.99 0.77 1.25
CA LEU A 210 -19.89 -0.39 0.37
C LEU A 210 -19.12 -1.53 1.05
N ALA A 211 -19.57 -2.75 0.86
CA ALA A 211 -18.79 -3.92 1.24
C ALA A 211 -17.44 -3.92 0.49
N VAL A 212 -16.37 -4.34 1.15
CA VAL A 212 -15.04 -4.40 0.54
C VAL A 212 -14.66 -5.84 0.19
N PRO A 213 -13.96 -6.08 -0.94
CA PRO A 213 -13.54 -5.09 -1.93
C PRO A 213 -14.70 -4.57 -2.78
N SER A 214 -14.76 -3.24 -2.98
CA SER A 214 -15.79 -2.57 -3.78
C SER A 214 -15.28 -2.22 -5.18
N SER A 215 -16.20 -2.14 -6.13
CA SER A 215 -15.95 -1.86 -7.55
C SER A 215 -16.50 -0.48 -7.98
N PRO A 216 -16.09 0.04 -9.15
CA PRO A 216 -16.72 1.22 -9.75
C PRO A 216 -18.24 1.04 -9.99
N ALA A 217 -18.72 -0.18 -10.29
CA ALA A 217 -20.14 -0.45 -10.48
C ALA A 217 -20.93 -0.23 -9.17
N ASP A 218 -20.40 -0.75 -8.04
CA ASP A 218 -21.03 -0.56 -6.72
C ASP A 218 -21.14 0.93 -6.37
N ALA A 219 -20.15 1.74 -6.74
CA ALA A 219 -20.18 3.18 -6.53
C ALA A 219 -21.21 3.87 -7.42
N GLY A 220 -21.42 3.39 -8.64
CA GLY A 220 -22.48 3.88 -9.52
C GLY A 220 -23.86 3.62 -8.95
N GLU A 221 -24.13 2.41 -8.46
CA GLU A 221 -25.39 2.05 -7.79
C GLU A 221 -25.61 2.87 -6.52
N ALA A 222 -24.57 3.05 -5.70
CA ALA A 222 -24.62 3.88 -4.51
C ALA A 222 -24.94 5.35 -4.84
N LEU A 223 -24.31 5.91 -5.89
CA LEU A 223 -24.63 7.26 -6.35
C LEU A 223 -26.10 7.36 -6.76
N ALA A 224 -26.60 6.39 -7.53
CA ALA A 224 -28.00 6.38 -7.96
C ALA A 224 -28.94 6.49 -6.74
N GLY A 225 -28.72 5.68 -5.72
CA GLY A 225 -29.51 5.72 -4.48
C GLY A 225 -29.42 7.07 -3.74
N LEU A 226 -28.23 7.67 -3.67
CA LEU A 226 -28.06 8.98 -3.04
C LEU A 226 -28.75 10.11 -3.83
N MET A 227 -28.75 10.04 -5.15
CA MET A 227 -29.39 11.05 -6.02
C MET A 227 -30.92 10.91 -6.08
N ASP A 228 -31.47 9.74 -5.79
CA ASP A 228 -32.91 9.49 -5.75
C ASP A 228 -33.54 9.87 -4.38
N ALA A 229 -32.73 10.29 -3.41
CA ALA A 229 -33.20 10.74 -2.10
C ALA A 229 -33.95 12.08 -2.20
N ALA A 230 -34.83 12.38 -1.22
CA ALA A 230 -35.60 13.62 -1.19
C ALA A 230 -34.73 14.89 -1.14
N ALA A 231 -33.53 14.81 -0.57
CA ALA A 231 -32.56 15.90 -0.50
C ALA A 231 -31.18 15.39 -0.98
N PRO A 232 -30.96 15.24 -2.29
CA PRO A 232 -29.72 14.70 -2.82
C PRO A 232 -28.52 15.61 -2.51
N PRO A 233 -27.31 15.04 -2.35
CA PRO A 233 -26.08 15.81 -2.14
C PRO A 233 -25.78 16.69 -3.37
N ARG A 234 -24.96 17.73 -3.17
CA ARG A 234 -24.42 18.59 -4.22
C ARG A 234 -22.93 18.41 -4.42
N ALA A 235 -22.27 17.75 -3.48
CA ALA A 235 -20.88 17.33 -3.62
C ALA A 235 -20.69 15.97 -2.94
N ILE A 236 -19.92 15.09 -3.54
CA ILE A 236 -19.62 13.76 -3.03
C ILE A 236 -18.11 13.57 -2.94
N PHE A 237 -17.66 13.10 -1.77
CA PHE A 237 -16.31 12.58 -1.59
C PHE A 237 -16.32 11.05 -1.68
N CYS A 238 -15.57 10.51 -2.62
CA CYS A 238 -15.37 9.06 -2.79
C CYS A 238 -14.09 8.61 -2.11
N SER A 239 -14.11 7.49 -1.40
CA SER A 239 -12.96 7.01 -0.62
C SER A 239 -11.77 6.54 -1.46
N ASN A 240 -11.91 6.44 -2.77
CA ASN A 240 -10.82 6.29 -3.75
C ASN A 240 -11.28 6.73 -5.15
N ASP A 241 -10.30 6.93 -6.04
CA ASP A 241 -10.56 7.44 -7.39
C ASP A 241 -11.31 6.44 -8.29
N MET A 242 -11.17 5.13 -8.03
CA MET A 242 -11.93 4.13 -8.79
C MET A 242 -13.42 4.19 -8.46
N LEU A 243 -13.77 4.44 -7.21
CA LEU A 243 -15.16 4.68 -6.82
C LEU A 243 -15.67 6.02 -7.39
N ALA A 244 -14.81 7.06 -7.36
CA ALA A 244 -15.16 8.35 -7.98
C ALA A 244 -15.38 8.20 -9.49
N ALA A 245 -14.58 7.41 -10.20
CA ALA A 245 -14.80 7.11 -11.61
C ALA A 245 -16.13 6.38 -11.85
N GLY A 246 -16.48 5.42 -10.98
CA GLY A 246 -17.80 4.77 -11.01
C GLY A 246 -18.97 5.76 -10.85
N ALA A 247 -18.82 6.69 -9.91
CA ALA A 247 -19.79 7.77 -9.70
C ALA A 247 -19.88 8.69 -10.93
N LEU A 248 -18.74 9.06 -11.55
CA LEU A 248 -18.74 9.87 -12.79
C LEU A 248 -19.43 9.15 -13.95
N PHE A 249 -19.20 7.84 -14.11
CA PHE A 249 -19.89 7.04 -15.14
C PHE A 249 -21.40 7.00 -14.91
N GLU A 250 -21.85 6.95 -13.67
CA GLU A 250 -23.30 7.02 -13.37
C GLU A 250 -23.85 8.43 -13.61
N CYS A 251 -23.11 9.49 -13.29
CA CYS A 251 -23.47 10.86 -13.65
C CYS A 251 -23.71 10.99 -15.17
N ALA A 252 -22.80 10.45 -15.98
CA ALA A 252 -22.92 10.46 -17.43
C ALA A 252 -24.18 9.72 -17.91
N ARG A 253 -24.48 8.53 -17.35
CA ARG A 253 -25.71 7.77 -17.67
C ARG A 253 -26.98 8.53 -17.33
N ARG A 254 -26.98 9.26 -16.21
CA ARG A 254 -28.12 10.06 -15.73
C ARG A 254 -28.14 11.48 -16.29
N ARG A 255 -27.17 11.87 -17.12
CA ARG A 255 -27.01 13.23 -17.67
C ARG A 255 -26.86 14.31 -16.58
N ILE A 256 -26.24 13.93 -15.44
CA ILE A 256 -25.86 14.85 -14.38
C ILE A 256 -24.55 15.51 -14.81
N VAL A 257 -24.51 16.82 -14.87
CA VAL A 257 -23.30 17.56 -15.30
C VAL A 257 -22.40 17.82 -14.10
N VAL A 258 -21.21 17.26 -14.15
CA VAL A 258 -20.16 17.45 -13.14
C VAL A 258 -19.23 18.58 -13.62
N PRO A 259 -18.91 19.58 -12.81
CA PRO A 259 -19.30 19.77 -11.39
C PRO A 259 -20.59 20.56 -11.19
N ARG A 260 -21.24 21.09 -12.24
CA ARG A 260 -22.35 22.05 -12.15
C ARG A 260 -23.54 21.54 -11.31
N ASP A 261 -23.97 20.30 -11.55
CA ASP A 261 -25.13 19.71 -10.89
C ASP A 261 -24.71 18.91 -9.64
N LEU A 262 -23.53 18.31 -9.70
CA LEU A 262 -22.92 17.52 -8.62
C LEU A 262 -21.41 17.61 -8.72
N ALA A 263 -20.71 18.05 -7.67
CA ALA A 263 -19.27 17.97 -7.57
C ALA A 263 -18.84 16.57 -7.09
N ILE A 264 -17.75 16.05 -7.65
CA ILE A 264 -17.19 14.74 -7.26
C ILE A 264 -15.70 14.90 -6.95
N MET A 265 -15.30 14.44 -5.77
CA MET A 265 -13.90 14.39 -5.32
C MET A 265 -13.50 12.96 -5.03
N GLY A 266 -12.30 12.57 -5.48
CA GLY A 266 -11.69 11.26 -5.25
C GLY A 266 -10.61 11.28 -4.17
N PHE A 267 -9.91 10.16 -4.06
CA PHE A 267 -8.82 9.95 -3.10
C PHE A 267 -7.77 9.00 -3.67
N ALA A 268 -6.53 9.30 -3.44
CA ALA A 268 -5.25 8.71 -3.79
C ALA A 268 -4.53 9.38 -4.97
N ASP A 269 -5.21 10.13 -5.82
CA ASP A 269 -4.69 10.77 -7.04
C ASP A 269 -4.06 9.74 -8.00
N LEU A 270 -4.82 8.68 -8.26
CA LEU A 270 -4.43 7.63 -9.20
C LEU A 270 -4.34 8.20 -10.64
N PRO A 271 -3.58 7.56 -11.55
CA PRO A 271 -3.45 8.02 -12.94
C PRO A 271 -4.77 8.26 -13.67
N ILE A 272 -5.82 7.52 -13.32
CA ILE A 272 -7.17 7.72 -13.85
C ILE A 272 -7.73 9.11 -13.52
N ALA A 273 -7.37 9.69 -12.39
CA ALA A 273 -7.89 11.00 -11.97
C ALA A 273 -7.53 12.11 -12.94
N ALA A 274 -6.37 12.05 -13.56
CA ALA A 274 -5.93 13.01 -14.57
C ALA A 274 -6.43 12.70 -15.99
N SER A 275 -6.96 11.49 -16.22
CA SER A 275 -7.25 10.94 -17.56
C SER A 275 -8.74 10.83 -17.85
N ILE A 276 -9.61 10.86 -16.84
CA ILE A 276 -11.08 10.79 -16.99
C ILE A 276 -11.66 12.17 -17.29
N GLU A 277 -12.85 12.22 -17.91
CA GLU A 277 -13.55 13.46 -18.21
C GLU A 277 -14.87 13.54 -17.40
N PRO A 278 -15.10 14.62 -16.62
CA PRO A 278 -14.13 15.68 -16.29
C PRO A 278 -12.95 15.14 -15.46
N ARG A 279 -11.78 15.81 -15.56
CA ARG A 279 -10.61 15.41 -14.75
C ARG A 279 -10.94 15.50 -13.27
N LEU A 280 -10.59 14.44 -12.54
CA LEU A 280 -11.03 14.25 -11.17
C LEU A 280 -10.17 15.05 -10.17
N THR A 281 -10.79 15.96 -9.44
CA THR A 281 -10.23 16.54 -8.21
C THR A 281 -10.05 15.42 -7.19
N SER A 282 -8.83 15.26 -6.66
CA SER A 282 -8.52 14.13 -5.78
C SER A 282 -7.63 14.54 -4.60
N MET A 283 -7.73 13.80 -3.51
CA MET A 283 -6.80 13.90 -2.40
C MET A 283 -5.56 13.06 -2.72
N GLN A 284 -4.46 13.72 -3.05
CA GLN A 284 -3.19 13.04 -3.34
C GLN A 284 -2.55 12.51 -2.07
N VAL A 285 -2.08 11.27 -2.13
CA VAL A 285 -1.19 10.64 -1.14
C VAL A 285 0.09 10.18 -1.82
N ARG A 286 1.21 10.27 -1.11
CA ARG A 286 2.53 9.94 -1.66
C ARG A 286 2.81 8.44 -1.60
N ALA A 287 2.01 7.65 -2.33
CA ALA A 287 2.03 6.19 -2.23
C ALA A 287 3.38 5.58 -2.59
N SER A 288 4.03 6.04 -3.66
CA SER A 288 5.37 5.58 -4.07
C SER A 288 6.44 5.94 -3.03
N GLU A 289 6.42 7.17 -2.52
CA GLU A 289 7.34 7.62 -1.46
C GLU A 289 7.13 6.80 -0.17
N MET A 290 5.88 6.45 0.15
CA MET A 290 5.54 5.59 1.29
C MET A 290 6.21 4.22 1.18
N GLY A 291 6.12 3.59 0.03
CA GLY A 291 6.78 2.31 -0.24
C GLY A 291 8.30 2.40 -0.18
N LEU A 292 8.87 3.41 -0.84
CA LEU A 292 10.31 3.67 -0.82
C LEU A 292 10.83 3.88 0.60
N ARG A 293 10.16 4.72 1.38
CA ARG A 293 10.53 5.02 2.77
C ARG A 293 10.39 3.80 3.66
N ALA A 294 9.32 3.01 3.51
CA ALA A 294 9.13 1.76 4.25
C ALA A 294 10.28 0.77 3.99
N GLY A 295 10.70 0.61 2.73
CA GLY A 295 11.84 -0.21 2.36
C GLY A 295 13.15 0.29 2.96
N GLN A 296 13.41 1.59 2.91
CA GLN A 296 14.60 2.21 3.52
C GLN A 296 14.66 1.99 5.03
N MET A 297 13.55 2.18 5.74
CA MET A 297 13.48 1.95 7.18
C MET A 297 13.74 0.49 7.54
N LEU A 298 13.20 -0.46 6.78
CA LEU A 298 13.48 -1.89 6.95
C LEU A 298 14.96 -2.20 6.73
N LEU A 299 15.54 -1.71 5.63
CA LEU A 299 16.94 -1.95 5.28
C LEU A 299 17.90 -1.38 6.34
N ALA A 300 17.70 -0.14 6.77
CA ALA A 300 18.49 0.47 7.84
C ALA A 300 18.47 -0.38 9.11
N HIS A 301 17.28 -0.86 9.52
CA HIS A 301 17.18 -1.73 10.68
C HIS A 301 17.90 -3.08 10.48
N LEU A 302 17.77 -3.71 9.31
CA LEU A 302 18.41 -4.97 8.97
C LEU A 302 19.95 -4.84 8.90
N GLU A 303 20.47 -3.66 8.60
CA GLU A 303 21.90 -3.36 8.57
C GLU A 303 22.46 -2.95 9.92
N GLY A 304 21.60 -2.81 10.93
CA GLY A 304 21.98 -2.45 12.29
C GLY A 304 22.20 -0.95 12.47
N GLU A 305 21.70 -0.15 11.54
CA GLU A 305 21.74 1.30 11.65
C GLU A 305 20.70 1.79 12.67
N ALA A 306 21.02 2.86 13.40
CA ALA A 306 20.07 3.48 14.31
C ALA A 306 18.90 4.07 13.47
N ALA A 307 17.67 3.69 13.80
CA ALA A 307 16.51 4.29 13.18
C ALA A 307 16.46 5.80 13.52
N HIS A 308 16.65 6.65 12.52
CA HIS A 308 16.57 8.11 12.68
C HIS A 308 15.13 8.56 13.00
N GLU A 309 14.14 7.83 12.51
CA GLU A 309 12.72 8.12 12.67
C GLU A 309 11.92 6.82 12.76
N ARG A 310 11.05 6.71 13.75
CA ARG A 310 10.17 5.55 13.93
C ARG A 310 8.84 5.71 13.22
N ILE A 311 8.34 6.93 13.09
CA ILE A 311 7.05 7.27 12.49
C ILE A 311 7.27 8.41 11.50
N ALA A 312 7.07 8.13 10.22
CA ALA A 312 7.14 9.11 9.14
C ALA A 312 5.73 9.48 8.66
N ASN A 313 5.34 10.74 8.92
CA ASN A 313 4.08 11.28 8.41
C ASN A 313 4.35 12.00 7.08
N LEU A 314 3.87 11.44 5.97
CA LEU A 314 4.05 12.00 4.65
C LEU A 314 3.00 13.06 4.28
N GLY A 315 1.91 13.15 5.06
CA GLY A 315 0.80 14.05 4.77
C GLY A 315 0.05 13.71 3.48
N PHE A 316 -0.73 14.68 3.03
CA PHE A 316 -1.55 14.60 1.83
C PHE A 316 -1.77 16.01 1.25
N ALA A 317 -2.28 16.13 0.02
CA ALA A 317 -2.63 17.41 -0.59
C ALA A 317 -3.88 17.26 -1.48
N VAL A 318 -4.65 18.33 -1.62
CA VAL A 318 -5.73 18.37 -2.62
C VAL A 318 -5.12 18.73 -3.97
N VAL A 319 -5.41 17.92 -4.98
CA VAL A 319 -5.11 18.20 -6.39
C VAL A 319 -6.40 18.60 -7.06
N GLU A 320 -6.59 19.90 -7.18
CA GLU A 320 -7.78 20.49 -7.81
C GLU A 320 -7.76 20.27 -9.32
N ARG A 321 -8.91 19.84 -9.87
CA ARG A 321 -9.17 19.66 -11.30
C ARG A 321 -10.60 20.10 -11.62
N ASP A 322 -11.22 19.46 -12.60
CA ASP A 322 -12.46 19.95 -13.22
C ASP A 322 -13.74 19.45 -12.52
N SER A 323 -13.63 18.43 -11.64
CA SER A 323 -14.82 17.72 -11.10
C SER A 323 -15.34 18.26 -9.77
N ALA A 324 -14.63 19.19 -9.11
CA ALA A 324 -15.09 19.80 -7.85
C ALA A 324 -14.42 21.15 -7.59
#